data_347be596f285f69cff3779d51564b7a7
#
_entry.id   347be596f285f69cff3779d51564b7a7
#
_cell.length_a   1.000
_cell.length_b   1.000
_cell.length_c   1.000
_cell.angle_alpha   90.00
_cell.angle_beta   90.00
_cell.angle_gamma   90.00
#
_symmetry.space_group_name_H-M   'P 1'
#
loop_
_entity.id
_entity.type
_entity.pdbx_description
1 polymer ?
#
loop_
_entity_poly.entity_id
_entity_poly.type
_entity_poly.pdbx_seq_one_letter_code
_entity_poly.pdbx_strand_id
1 'polypeptide(L)'
;MKKCSVITGMILASLLLFMNSCEKDYLNAEEISYSLTVSDTVYLNEPVTIKGVINQDLDIRVYWENWNNDHLIGVLKPYRDSIVWIPENIKEGPANLLTQIAYKSGRKNQTNLMGGKNIVIKKS
;
A
#
# COMPACT_ATOMS: atom_id res chain seq x y z
N MET A 1 7.62 -6.37 -10.77
CA MET A 1 8.43 -6.94 -10.31
C MET A 1 9.61 -7.19 -11.07
N LYS A 2 10.59 -7.47 -10.58
CA LYS A 2 11.68 -7.61 -11.20
C LYS A 2 11.77 -8.83 -11.89
N LYS A 3 12.06 -8.96 -12.96
CA LYS A 3 12.19 -10.07 -13.55
C LYS A 3 13.46 -10.28 -13.96
N CYS A 4 13.92 -11.33 -14.04
CA CYS A 4 15.16 -11.53 -14.44
C CYS A 4 15.17 -11.61 -15.81
N SER A 5 15.22 -11.10 -16.37
CA SER A 5 15.14 -11.06 -17.67
C SER A 5 16.01 -11.68 -18.38
N VAL A 6 16.50 -12.04 -18.61
CA VAL A 6 17.25 -12.49 -19.15
C VAL A 6 17.87 -12.74 -19.81
N ILE A 7 18.13 -12.85 -19.99
CA ILE A 7 18.71 -12.93 -20.48
C ILE A 7 19.20 -13.56 -21.04
N THR A 8 19.21 -13.89 -21.25
CA THR A 8 19.59 -14.30 -21.53
C THR A 8 20.16 -14.90 -22.21
N GLY A 9 20.16 -15.16 -22.50
CA GLY A 9 20.63 -15.60 -23.02
C GLY A 9 21.57 -15.88 -23.48
N MET A 10 21.93 -15.58 -23.43
CA MET A 10 22.75 -15.67 -23.78
C MET A 10 23.56 -16.37 -23.73
N ILE A 11 23.63 -16.64 -23.56
CA ILE A 11 24.27 -17.08 -23.48
C ILE A 11 24.91 -17.88 -23.21
N LEU A 12 25.06 -18.27 -23.26
CA LEU A 12 25.57 -19.01 -23.07
C LEU A 12 26.29 -19.39 -22.22
N ALA A 13 26.66 -19.55 -22.15
CA ALA A 13 27.54 -19.97 -21.45
C ALA A 13 27.72 -19.27 -20.41
N SER A 14 28.13 -18.48 -20.48
CA SER A 14 28.29 -17.69 -19.50
C SER A 14 27.23 -17.65 -18.79
N LEU A 15 26.46 -17.94 -19.18
CA LEU A 15 25.41 -17.80 -18.60
C LEU A 15 25.29 -18.17 -17.33
N LEU A 16 25.80 -18.92 -16.93
CA LEU A 16 25.67 -19.35 -15.69
C LEU A 16 25.79 -18.37 -14.77
N LEU A 17 26.39 -17.45 -14.89
CA LEU A 17 26.50 -16.55 -13.94
C LEU A 17 25.38 -15.78 -13.83
N PHE A 18 24.78 -15.49 -14.69
CA PHE A 18 23.72 -14.63 -14.58
C PHE A 18 22.64 -15.12 -13.92
N MET A 19 22.46 -16.20 -13.82
CA MET A 19 21.40 -16.63 -13.20
C MET A 19 21.24 -16.08 -11.95
N ASN A 20 22.14 -15.73 -11.26
CA ASN A 20 21.95 -15.23 -10.04
C ASN A 20 21.32 -13.97 -9.97
N SER A 21 21.42 -13.20 -10.86
CA SER A 21 20.87 -11.92 -10.73
C SER A 21 19.43 -11.89 -10.78
N CYS A 22 18.81 -12.89 -11.07
CA CYS A 22 17.50 -12.76 -11.19
C CYS A 22 16.75 -13.04 -10.08
N GLU A 23 17.17 -13.47 -9.12
CA GLU A 23 16.39 -13.80 -8.11
C GLU A 23 16.02 -12.86 -7.15
N LYS A 24 16.10 -11.65 -7.21
CA LYS A 24 15.72 -10.77 -6.26
C LYS A 24 14.30 -10.55 -6.29
N ASP A 25 13.51 -11.13 -5.45
CA ASP A 25 12.11 -10.87 -5.41
C ASP A 25 11.78 -10.13 -4.13
N TYR A 26 12.70 -9.43 -3.51
CA TYR A 26 12.40 -8.63 -2.35
C TYR A 26 12.76 -7.18 -2.63
N LEU A 27 12.22 -6.27 -1.82
CA LEU A 27 12.34 -4.85 -2.05
C LEU A 27 12.91 -4.16 -0.82
N ASN A 28 13.43 -2.97 -1.02
CA ASN A 28 13.78 -2.10 0.07
C ASN A 28 12.68 -1.06 0.17
N ALA A 29 12.47 -0.53 1.35
CA ALA A 29 11.41 0.43 1.54
C ALA A 29 11.54 1.63 0.61
N GLU A 30 12.74 2.06 0.32
CA GLU A 30 12.89 3.20 -0.55
C GLU A 30 12.49 2.92 -1.98
N GLU A 31 12.29 1.70 -2.35
CA GLU A 31 11.85 1.36 -3.69
C GLU A 31 10.34 1.42 -3.84
N ILE A 32 9.64 1.63 -2.73
CA ILE A 32 8.19 1.67 -2.74
C ILE A 32 7.74 3.11 -2.62
N SER A 33 7.02 3.57 -3.62
CA SER A 33 6.50 4.92 -3.61
C SER A 33 5.00 4.84 -3.80
N TYR A 34 4.27 5.45 -2.91
CA TYR A 34 2.82 5.43 -3.00
C TYR A 34 2.23 6.73 -2.50
N SER A 35 1.01 7.01 -2.87
CA SER A 35 0.30 8.17 -2.38
C SER A 35 -1.15 7.81 -2.13
N LEU A 36 -1.75 8.47 -1.17
CA LEU A 36 -3.14 8.28 -0.83
C LEU A 36 -3.85 9.62 -0.98
N THR A 37 -4.94 9.64 -1.67
CA THR A 37 -5.70 10.86 -1.89
C THR A 37 -7.09 10.69 -1.31
N VAL A 38 -7.44 11.57 -0.39
CA VAL A 38 -8.76 11.58 0.20
C VAL A 38 -9.00 13.00 0.67
N SER A 39 -10.22 13.41 0.78
CA SER A 39 -10.57 14.74 1.23
C SER A 39 -10.07 14.94 2.65
N ASP A 40 -9.60 16.14 2.97
CA ASP A 40 -9.13 16.44 4.31
C ASP A 40 -10.27 16.47 5.31
N THR A 41 -11.47 16.73 4.86
CA THR A 41 -12.66 16.72 5.70
C THR A 41 -13.63 15.71 5.14
N VAL A 42 -14.12 14.83 6.00
CA VAL A 42 -15.11 13.85 5.59
C VAL A 42 -16.32 14.01 6.52
N TYR A 43 -17.46 13.57 6.06
CA TYR A 43 -18.70 13.76 6.81
C TYR A 43 -19.33 12.45 7.22
N LEU A 44 -19.86 12.44 8.43
CA LEU A 44 -20.48 11.22 8.92
C LEU A 44 -21.61 10.79 8.02
N ASN A 45 -21.67 9.51 7.81
CA ASN A 45 -22.73 8.88 7.02
C ASN A 45 -22.78 9.31 5.55
N GLU A 46 -21.71 9.88 5.06
CA GLU A 46 -21.62 10.24 3.64
C GLU A 46 -20.46 9.53 3.00
N PRO A 47 -20.61 9.05 1.79
CA PRO A 47 -19.53 8.30 1.16
C PRO A 47 -18.37 9.20 0.78
N VAL A 48 -17.17 8.70 0.95
CA VAL A 48 -15.99 9.41 0.54
C VAL A 48 -15.11 8.42 -0.22
N THR A 49 -14.48 8.87 -1.26
CA THR A 49 -13.63 8.01 -2.07
C THR A 49 -12.19 8.17 -1.63
N ILE A 50 -11.53 7.07 -1.42
CA ILE A 50 -10.13 7.03 -1.07
C ILE A 50 -9.40 6.43 -2.26
N LYS A 51 -8.43 7.15 -2.81
CA LYS A 51 -7.67 6.66 -3.94
C LYS A 51 -6.23 6.46 -3.56
N GLY A 52 -5.58 5.51 -4.17
CA GLY A 52 -4.19 5.26 -3.92
C GLY A 52 -3.44 4.89 -5.17
N VAL A 53 -2.19 5.27 -5.24
CA VAL A 53 -1.34 4.94 -6.37
C VAL A 53 -0.06 4.36 -5.77
N ILE A 54 0.41 3.28 -6.34
CA ILE A 54 1.63 2.66 -5.85
C ILE A 54 2.45 2.19 -7.04
N ASN A 55 3.75 2.29 -6.94
CA ASN A 55 4.63 1.96 -8.04
C ASN A 55 5.06 0.48 -8.08
N GLN A 56 4.56 -0.34 -7.19
CA GLN A 56 4.89 -1.75 -7.15
C GLN A 56 3.61 -2.57 -7.18
N ASP A 57 3.72 -3.84 -7.44
CA ASP A 57 2.55 -4.71 -7.48
C ASP A 57 2.27 -5.16 -6.05
N LEU A 58 1.86 -4.23 -5.23
CA LEU A 58 1.57 -4.48 -3.82
C LEU A 58 0.25 -3.84 -3.46
N ASP A 59 -0.38 -4.35 -2.43
CA ASP A 59 -1.66 -3.84 -1.97
C ASP A 59 -1.43 -2.79 -0.89
N ILE A 60 -2.29 -1.80 -0.84
CA ILE A 60 -2.29 -0.82 0.24
C ILE A 60 -3.51 -1.10 1.08
N ARG A 61 -3.32 -1.50 2.32
CA ARG A 61 -4.43 -1.69 3.24
C ARG A 61 -4.67 -0.39 3.94
N VAL A 62 -5.90 0.07 3.98
CA VAL A 62 -6.27 1.33 4.58
C VAL A 62 -7.14 1.07 5.79
N TYR A 63 -6.74 1.63 6.92
CA TYR A 63 -7.44 1.44 8.17
C TYR A 63 -7.86 2.78 8.73
N TRP A 64 -8.90 2.77 9.53
CA TRP A 64 -9.26 3.93 10.31
C TRP A 64 -8.73 3.65 11.71
N GLU A 65 -7.93 4.56 12.22
CA GLU A 65 -7.33 4.36 13.51
C GLU A 65 -8.29 4.73 14.62
N ASN A 66 -8.52 3.83 15.56
CA ASN A 66 -9.36 4.05 16.68
C ASN A 66 -8.51 3.83 17.91
N TRP A 67 -9.00 4.32 19.06
CA TRP A 67 -8.36 4.19 20.31
C TRP A 67 -7.83 2.83 20.56
N ASN A 68 -8.62 1.84 20.48
CA ASN A 68 -8.28 0.51 20.86
C ASN A 68 -7.91 -0.40 19.75
N ASN A 69 -8.39 -0.14 18.62
CA ASN A 69 -8.08 -0.99 17.49
C ASN A 69 -8.20 -0.26 16.22
N ASP A 70 -7.58 -0.74 15.19
CA ASP A 70 -7.67 -0.18 13.87
C ASP A 70 -8.71 -0.98 13.09
N HIS A 71 -9.53 -0.31 12.34
CA HIS A 71 -10.56 -0.96 11.56
C HIS A 71 -10.23 -0.88 10.09
N LEU A 72 -10.20 -2.01 9.42
CA LEU A 72 -9.89 -2.05 8.00
C LEU A 72 -11.02 -1.42 7.21
N ILE A 73 -10.70 -0.41 6.43
CA ILE A 73 -11.67 0.22 5.56
C ILE A 73 -11.70 -0.51 4.24
N GLY A 74 -10.55 -0.86 3.73
CA GLY A 74 -10.49 -1.58 2.46
C GLY A 74 -9.06 -1.76 2.00
N VAL A 75 -8.92 -2.33 0.83
CA VAL A 75 -7.62 -2.62 0.26
C VAL A 75 -7.56 -2.02 -1.12
N LEU A 76 -6.55 -1.21 -1.37
CA LEU A 76 -6.31 -0.65 -2.70
C LEU A 76 -5.32 -1.55 -3.40
N LYS A 77 -5.58 -1.86 -4.63
CA LYS A 77 -4.72 -2.74 -5.40
C LYS A 77 -4.17 -1.98 -6.58
N PRO A 78 -3.09 -2.42 -7.17
CA PRO A 78 -2.52 -1.72 -8.32
C PRO A 78 -3.55 -1.54 -9.45
N TYR A 79 -4.48 -2.47 -9.58
CA TYR A 79 -5.49 -2.38 -10.62
C TYR A 79 -6.84 -1.91 -10.09
N ARG A 80 -7.00 -1.78 -8.79
CA ARG A 80 -8.22 -1.24 -8.22
C ARG A 80 -7.76 -0.18 -7.25
N ASP A 81 -7.62 1.02 -7.69
CA ASP A 81 -6.97 2.07 -6.96
C ASP A 81 -7.91 2.98 -6.18
N SER A 82 -9.16 2.61 -6.04
CA SER A 82 -10.07 3.42 -5.24
C SER A 82 -11.05 2.56 -4.46
N ILE A 83 -11.43 3.05 -3.30
CA ILE A 83 -12.45 2.41 -2.47
C ILE A 83 -13.36 3.49 -1.94
N VAL A 84 -14.57 3.14 -1.60
CA VAL A 84 -15.54 4.07 -1.04
C VAL A 84 -15.73 3.71 0.42
N TRP A 85 -15.67 4.71 1.27
CA TRP A 85 -15.82 4.52 2.71
C TRP A 85 -16.94 5.41 3.20
N ILE A 86 -17.78 4.90 4.04
CA ILE A 86 -18.83 5.68 4.67
C ILE A 86 -18.52 5.70 6.16
N PRO A 87 -18.09 6.84 6.70
CA PRO A 87 -17.77 6.90 8.12
C PRO A 87 -19.03 6.77 8.95
N GLU A 88 -19.13 5.69 9.69
CA GLU A 88 -20.27 5.45 10.53
C GLU A 88 -19.84 5.10 11.94
N ASN A 89 -20.58 5.49 12.91
CA ASN A 89 -20.29 5.17 14.30
C ASN A 89 -18.92 5.65 14.74
N ILE A 90 -18.53 6.81 14.25
CA ILE A 90 -17.25 7.37 14.53
C ILE A 90 -17.46 8.74 15.15
N LYS A 91 -16.58 9.14 16.08
CA LYS A 91 -16.71 10.39 16.71
C LYS A 91 -16.22 11.50 15.84
N GLU A 92 -16.84 12.65 15.90
CA GLU A 92 -16.37 13.81 15.16
C GLU A 92 -15.01 14.23 15.67
N GLY A 93 -14.26 14.88 14.85
CA GLY A 93 -12.96 15.42 15.23
C GLY A 93 -11.83 14.88 14.39
N PRO A 94 -10.62 15.13 14.84
CA PRO A 94 -9.45 14.67 14.08
C PRO A 94 -9.37 13.15 14.07
N ALA A 95 -8.94 12.60 12.98
CA ALA A 95 -8.78 11.16 12.85
C ALA A 95 -7.62 10.85 11.92
N ASN A 96 -7.15 9.64 11.96
CA ASN A 96 -6.08 9.22 11.09
C ASN A 96 -6.51 8.05 10.26
N LEU A 97 -6.17 8.11 8.98
CA LEU A 97 -6.25 6.94 8.13
C LEU A 97 -4.85 6.36 8.10
N LEU A 98 -4.73 5.09 8.36
CA LEU A 98 -3.45 4.42 8.36
C LEU A 98 -3.31 3.55 7.12
N THR A 99 -2.12 3.48 6.59
CA THR A 99 -1.85 2.61 5.45
C THR A 99 -0.82 1.57 5.85
N GLN A 100 -0.97 0.37 5.33
CA GLN A 100 -0.04 -0.69 5.58
C GLN A 100 0.23 -1.40 4.28
N ILE A 101 1.49 -1.50 3.90
CA ILE A 101 1.88 -2.21 2.70
C ILE A 101 2.83 -3.30 3.11
N ALA A 102 2.42 -4.54 2.92
CA ALA A 102 3.25 -5.68 3.27
C ALA A 102 4.16 -6.00 2.10
N TYR A 103 5.43 -6.18 2.33
CA TYR A 103 6.35 -6.51 1.27
C TYR A 103 7.47 -7.38 1.82
N LYS A 104 8.23 -7.98 0.92
CA LYS A 104 9.29 -8.85 1.33
C LYS A 104 10.58 -8.10 1.28
N SER A 105 11.21 -7.89 2.41
CA SER A 105 12.41 -7.08 2.46
C SER A 105 13.68 -7.90 2.47
N GLY A 106 13.62 -9.19 2.55
CA GLY A 106 14.79 -10.04 2.50
C GLY A 106 14.34 -11.41 2.16
N ARG A 107 15.29 -12.33 2.11
CA ARG A 107 14.97 -13.57 1.63
C ARG A 107 13.80 -14.20 2.29
N LYS A 108 13.63 -14.18 3.51
CA LYS A 108 12.51 -14.76 4.16
C LYS A 108 11.77 -13.80 5.03
N ASN A 109 12.07 -12.53 4.95
CA ASN A 109 11.48 -11.57 5.84
C ASN A 109 10.33 -10.83 5.24
N GLN A 110 9.23 -10.79 5.97
CA GLN A 110 8.09 -10.01 5.58
C GLN A 110 8.11 -8.78 6.45
N THR A 111 7.86 -7.62 5.90
CA THR A 111 7.81 -6.41 6.67
C THR A 111 6.68 -5.54 6.14
N ASN A 112 6.36 -4.48 6.87
CA ASN A 112 5.29 -3.59 6.49
C ASN A 112 5.78 -2.17 6.42
N LEU A 113 5.37 -1.47 5.39
CA LEU A 113 5.61 -0.06 5.28
C LEU A 113 4.35 0.60 5.78
N MET A 114 4.48 1.46 6.79
CA MET A 114 3.35 2.08 7.42
C MET A 114 3.32 3.55 7.10
N GLY A 115 2.15 4.10 6.98
CA GLY A 115 1.98 5.52 6.74
C GLY A 115 0.62 5.94 7.18
N GLY A 116 0.25 7.16 6.85
CA GLY A 116 -1.06 7.62 7.24
C GLY A 116 -1.38 9.00 6.73
N LYS A 117 -2.61 9.42 6.94
CA LYS A 117 -3.06 10.72 6.55
C LYS A 117 -4.04 11.20 7.59
N ASN A 118 -3.89 12.47 8.00
CA ASN A 118 -4.79 13.06 8.97
C ASN A 118 -6.00 13.61 8.26
N ILE A 119 -7.17 13.40 8.82
CA ILE A 119 -8.40 13.95 8.28
C ILE A 119 -9.21 14.49 9.44
N VAL A 120 -10.29 15.19 9.14
CA VAL A 120 -11.21 15.68 10.15
C VAL A 120 -12.60 15.13 9.80
N ILE A 121 -13.26 14.57 10.78
CA ILE A 121 -14.60 14.03 10.61
C ILE A 121 -15.60 15.02 11.17
N LYS A 122 -16.56 15.40 10.35
CA LYS A 122 -17.59 16.35 10.76
C LYS A 122 -18.98 15.79 10.58
N LYS A 123 -19.93 16.41 11.24
CA LYS A 123 -21.30 16.02 11.09
C LYS A 123 -21.81 16.66 9.84
N SER A 124 -22.56 15.97 9.06
CA SER A 124 -23.07 16.56 7.81
C SER A 124 -24.36 17.34 8.03
#